data_e47c475859649821a2bc2b68d2024bec
#
_entry.id   e47c475859649821a2bc2b68d2024bec
#
_cell.length_a   1.000
_cell.length_b   1.000
_cell.length_c   1.000
_cell.angle_alpha   90.00
_cell.angle_beta   90.00
_cell.angle_gamma   90.00
#
_symmetry.space_group_name_H-M   'P 1'
#
loop_
_entity.id
_entity.type
_entity.pdbx_description
1 polymer ?
#
loop_
_entity_poly.entity_id
_entity_poly.type
_entity_poly.pdbx_seq_one_letter_code
_entity_poly.pdbx_strand_id
1 'polypeptide(L)'
;MLKLLSQEDIKNNWNEYKVILKKAFTSSEGTHILTGEGSENIYKVIYNKLTNPFSHDMHLWSEGEGDYIVLTQIQVSDITDKQTLLLFSATRTKEVDKDTLTERYYEAYQTISKFAREQNCEGMYCYSDLDYFAELAEQTKEWTNVIIRYQFLFPL
;
A
#
# COMPACT_ATOMS: atom_id res chain seq x y z
N MET A 1 -13.51 0.52 9.75
CA MET A 1 -12.93 1.81 9.28
C MET A 1 -11.42 1.72 9.31
N LEU A 2 -10.78 2.07 8.20
CA LEU A 2 -9.32 2.08 8.08
C LEU A 2 -8.71 3.19 8.93
N LYS A 3 -7.73 2.85 9.75
CA LYS A 3 -7.04 3.77 10.65
C LYS A 3 -5.55 3.82 10.35
N LEU A 4 -5.00 5.02 10.37
CA LEU A 4 -3.56 5.22 10.34
C LEU A 4 -2.96 4.76 11.68
N LEU A 5 -1.98 3.87 11.63
CA LEU A 5 -1.28 3.39 12.81
C LEU A 5 -0.25 4.41 13.28
N SER A 6 -0.19 4.61 14.60
CA SER A 6 0.85 5.43 15.21
C SER A 6 2.21 4.72 15.16
N GLN A 7 3.27 5.50 15.27
CA GLN A 7 4.62 4.92 15.37
C GLN A 7 4.78 4.00 16.58
N GLU A 8 4.10 4.31 17.67
CA GLU A 8 4.13 3.49 18.89
C GLU A 8 3.42 2.15 18.67
N ASP A 9 2.23 2.16 18.04
CA ASP A 9 1.52 0.92 17.68
C ASP A 9 2.38 0.03 16.77
N ILE A 10 3.06 0.63 15.81
CA ILE A 10 3.95 -0.09 14.90
C ILE A 10 5.12 -0.70 15.65
N LYS A 11 5.78 0.05 16.53
CA LYS A 11 6.89 -0.46 17.35
C LYS A 11 6.47 -1.62 18.24
N ASN A 12 5.31 -1.50 18.88
CA ASN A 12 4.82 -2.49 19.83
C ASN A 12 4.37 -3.80 19.17
N ASN A 13 3.90 -3.72 17.91
CA ASN A 13 3.30 -4.86 17.20
C ASN A 13 4.04 -5.21 15.90
N TRP A 14 5.29 -4.77 15.76
CA TRP A 14 6.02 -4.93 14.49
C TRP A 14 6.15 -6.37 14.02
N ASN A 15 6.39 -7.30 14.92
CA ASN A 15 6.52 -8.72 14.56
C ASN A 15 5.25 -9.26 13.89
N GLU A 16 4.08 -8.83 14.33
CA GLU A 16 2.80 -9.21 13.74
C GLU A 16 2.63 -8.58 12.35
N TYR A 17 2.83 -7.28 12.24
CA TYR A 17 2.74 -6.56 10.96
C TYR A 17 3.75 -7.07 9.93
N LYS A 18 4.97 -7.38 10.37
CA LYS A 18 6.01 -7.95 9.52
C LYS A 18 5.55 -9.28 8.87
N VAL A 19 4.93 -10.15 9.63
CA VAL A 19 4.40 -11.43 9.11
C VAL A 19 3.33 -11.21 8.05
N ILE A 20 2.43 -10.26 8.27
CA ILE A 20 1.36 -9.92 7.32
C ILE A 20 1.95 -9.30 6.05
N LEU A 21 2.85 -8.35 6.18
CA LEU A 21 3.54 -7.73 5.04
C LEU A 21 4.34 -8.76 4.24
N LYS A 22 4.97 -9.72 4.92
CA LYS A 22 5.70 -10.80 4.25
C LYS A 22 4.78 -11.65 3.37
N LYS A 23 3.58 -11.97 3.85
CA LYS A 23 2.58 -12.67 3.04
C LYS A 23 2.17 -11.86 1.82
N ALA A 24 1.93 -10.56 1.99
CA ALA A 24 1.58 -9.67 0.89
C ALA A 24 2.69 -9.63 -0.17
N PHE A 25 3.94 -9.45 0.25
CA PHE A 25 5.07 -9.34 -0.66
C PHE A 25 5.44 -10.65 -1.35
N THR A 26 5.20 -11.79 -0.75
CA THR A 26 5.45 -13.09 -1.39
C THR A 26 4.36 -13.54 -2.34
N SER A 27 3.16 -12.98 -2.24
CA SER A 27 2.01 -13.29 -3.12
C SER A 27 1.89 -12.40 -4.35
N SER A 28 2.63 -11.30 -4.42
CA SER A 28 2.56 -10.29 -5.48
C SER A 28 3.78 -10.41 -6.41
N GLU A 29 3.53 -10.60 -7.71
CA GLU A 29 4.61 -10.68 -8.72
C GLU A 29 5.41 -9.37 -8.81
N GLY A 30 4.78 -8.22 -8.60
CA GLY A 30 5.45 -6.91 -8.59
C GLY A 30 6.51 -6.76 -7.51
N THR A 31 6.52 -7.58 -6.50
CA THR A 31 7.48 -7.53 -5.40
C THR A 31 8.78 -8.25 -5.67
N HIS A 32 8.91 -9.05 -6.73
CA HIS A 32 10.18 -9.66 -7.12
C HIS A 32 11.29 -8.63 -7.31
N ILE A 33 10.94 -7.43 -7.74
CA ILE A 33 11.88 -6.32 -7.91
C ILE A 33 12.36 -5.77 -6.56
N LEU A 34 11.50 -5.87 -5.55
CA LEU A 34 11.74 -5.34 -4.21
C LEU A 34 12.33 -6.39 -3.25
N THR A 35 12.12 -7.67 -3.56
CA THR A 35 12.43 -8.79 -2.67
C THR A 35 13.61 -9.65 -3.14
N GLY A 36 14.41 -9.19 -4.09
CA GLY A 36 15.63 -9.89 -4.48
C GLY A 36 16.42 -10.40 -3.26
N GLU A 37 17.54 -11.01 -3.44
CA GLU A 37 18.40 -11.49 -2.35
C GLU A 37 18.56 -10.42 -1.28
N GLY A 38 18.09 -10.66 -0.07
CA GLY A 38 18.12 -9.69 1.01
C GLY A 38 16.74 -9.19 1.46
N SER A 39 15.68 -9.95 1.22
CA SER A 39 14.30 -9.62 1.62
C SER A 39 14.18 -9.16 3.09
N GLU A 40 15.00 -9.66 3.99
CA GLU A 40 15.02 -9.20 5.40
C GLU A 40 15.44 -7.74 5.54
N ASN A 41 16.26 -7.21 4.66
CA ASN A 41 16.66 -5.80 4.68
C ASN A 41 15.50 -4.87 4.30
N ILE A 42 14.58 -5.31 3.45
CA ILE A 42 13.39 -4.54 3.08
C ILE A 42 12.52 -4.27 4.30
N TYR A 43 12.29 -5.26 5.15
CA TYR A 43 11.50 -5.09 6.37
C TYR A 43 12.16 -4.15 7.37
N LYS A 44 13.50 -4.15 7.46
CA LYS A 44 14.23 -3.17 8.26
C LYS A 44 14.08 -1.75 7.70
N VAL A 45 14.15 -1.60 6.38
CA VAL A 45 13.94 -0.30 5.72
C VAL A 45 12.52 0.21 5.95
N ILE A 46 11.52 -0.64 5.76
CA ILE A 46 10.11 -0.30 6.01
C ILE A 46 9.91 0.09 7.47
N TYR A 47 10.40 -0.72 8.41
CA TYR A 47 10.30 -0.42 9.83
C TYR A 47 10.94 0.92 10.20
N ASN A 48 12.13 1.18 9.71
CA ASN A 48 12.84 2.44 9.97
C ASN A 48 12.07 3.64 9.40
N LYS A 49 11.52 3.53 8.20
CA LYS A 49 10.70 4.58 7.60
C LYS A 49 9.40 4.82 8.36
N LEU A 50 8.73 3.77 8.80
CA LEU A 50 7.48 3.86 9.54
C LEU A 50 7.65 4.41 10.96
N THR A 51 8.80 4.18 11.59
CA THR A 51 9.06 4.53 12.99
C THR A 51 9.98 5.72 13.19
N ASN A 52 10.56 6.25 12.11
CA ASN A 52 11.41 7.45 12.18
C ASN A 52 10.53 8.70 12.31
N PRO A 53 10.67 9.49 13.40
CA PRO A 53 9.86 10.69 13.61
C PRO A 53 10.11 11.80 12.56
N PHE A 54 11.21 11.71 11.83
CA PHE A 54 11.57 12.66 10.75
C PHE A 54 11.18 12.19 9.35
N SER A 55 10.72 10.96 9.20
CA SER A 55 10.23 10.40 7.94
C SER A 55 8.71 10.40 7.95
N HIS A 56 8.11 11.07 6.96
CA HIS A 56 6.66 11.20 6.81
C HIS A 56 6.14 10.68 5.47
N ASP A 57 6.97 9.93 4.76
CA ASP A 57 6.65 9.43 3.42
C ASP A 57 5.93 8.07 3.42
N MET A 58 6.15 7.23 4.41
CA MET A 58 5.57 5.89 4.49
C MET A 58 4.60 5.75 5.65
N HIS A 59 3.47 5.09 5.38
CA HIS A 59 2.37 4.96 6.34
C HIS A 59 1.81 3.55 6.33
N LEU A 60 1.49 3.05 7.51
CA LEU A 60 0.82 1.77 7.70
C LEU A 60 -0.59 2.01 8.25
N TRP A 61 -1.55 1.34 7.65
CA TRP A 61 -2.97 1.45 7.97
C TRP A 61 -3.51 0.08 8.38
N SER A 62 -4.46 0.08 9.29
CA SER A 62 -5.14 -1.14 9.71
C SER A 62 -6.63 -0.92 9.82
N GLU A 63 -7.41 -1.92 9.47
CA GLU A 63 -8.84 -1.97 9.69
C GLU A 63 -9.20 -3.04 10.71
N GLY A 64 -10.12 -2.68 11.62
CA GLY A 64 -10.57 -3.56 12.67
C GLY A 64 -9.44 -3.96 13.60
N GLU A 65 -9.40 -5.22 13.97
CA GLU A 65 -8.36 -5.83 14.80
C GLU A 65 -7.21 -6.43 13.96
N GLY A 66 -6.81 -5.73 12.89
CA GLY A 66 -5.78 -6.21 11.98
C GLY A 66 -6.29 -7.10 10.86
N ASP A 67 -7.59 -7.06 10.56
CA ASP A 67 -8.20 -7.87 9.49
C ASP A 67 -7.70 -7.47 8.10
N TYR A 68 -7.25 -6.25 7.96
CA TYR A 68 -6.81 -5.67 6.71
C TYR A 68 -5.71 -4.62 6.95
N ILE A 69 -4.62 -4.73 6.23
CA ILE A 69 -3.47 -3.83 6.34
C ILE A 69 -3.13 -3.23 4.98
N VAL A 70 -2.86 -1.94 4.97
CA VAL A 70 -2.42 -1.20 3.78
C VAL A 70 -1.11 -0.48 4.08
N LEU A 71 -0.16 -0.61 3.18
CA LEU A 71 1.09 0.14 3.17
C LEU A 71 1.03 1.17 2.05
N THR A 72 1.23 2.44 2.39
CA THR A 72 1.26 3.55 1.44
C THR A 72 2.57 4.32 1.52
N GLN A 73 2.95 4.94 0.42
CA GLN A 73 4.13 5.78 0.34
C GLN A 73 3.84 7.04 -0.46
N ILE A 74 4.21 8.20 0.08
CA ILE A 74 4.23 9.45 -0.66
C ILE A 74 5.54 9.52 -1.43
N GLN A 75 5.43 9.74 -2.73
CA GLN A 75 6.57 9.88 -3.63
C GLN A 75 6.59 11.28 -4.23
N VAL A 76 7.76 11.85 -4.31
CA VAL A 76 8.01 13.15 -4.94
C VAL A 76 8.72 12.93 -6.26
N SER A 77 8.21 13.52 -7.33
CA SER A 77 8.88 13.48 -8.63
C SER A 77 10.05 14.45 -8.64
N ASP A 78 11.24 13.94 -8.91
CA ASP A 78 12.46 14.78 -9.04
C ASP A 78 12.40 15.78 -10.20
N ILE A 79 11.50 15.57 -11.15
CA ILE A 79 11.36 16.43 -12.33
C ILE A 79 10.35 17.55 -12.09
N THR A 80 9.25 17.25 -11.40
CA THR A 80 8.10 18.14 -11.31
C THR A 80 7.82 18.66 -9.91
N ASP A 81 8.52 18.17 -8.89
CA ASP A 81 8.25 18.38 -7.46
C ASP A 81 6.81 17.98 -7.02
N LYS A 82 6.08 17.25 -7.88
CA LYS A 82 4.74 16.82 -7.60
C LYS A 82 4.74 15.60 -6.70
N GLN A 83 3.83 15.60 -5.74
CA GLN A 83 3.63 14.48 -4.84
C GLN A 83 2.51 13.56 -5.34
N THR A 84 2.75 12.27 -5.24
CA THR A 84 1.75 11.22 -5.48
C THR A 84 1.77 10.20 -4.35
N LEU A 85 0.64 9.59 -4.08
CA LEU A 85 0.55 8.52 -3.09
C LEU A 85 0.51 7.17 -3.80
N LEU A 86 1.48 6.33 -3.50
CA LEU A 86 1.52 4.96 -3.94
C LEU A 86 0.85 4.06 -2.91
N LEU A 87 -0.17 3.31 -3.32
CA LEU A 87 -0.66 2.14 -2.62
C LEU A 87 0.31 1.00 -2.88
N PHE A 88 1.23 0.79 -1.94
CA PHE A 88 2.32 -0.15 -2.12
C PHE A 88 1.88 -1.61 -1.98
N SER A 89 1.08 -1.87 -0.97
CA SER A 89 0.43 -3.16 -0.80
C SER A 89 -0.83 -3.03 0.04
N ALA A 90 -1.79 -3.90 -0.24
CA ALA A 90 -2.98 -4.08 0.56
C ALA A 90 -3.19 -5.58 0.76
N THR A 91 -3.34 -6.01 1.99
CA THR A 91 -3.49 -7.44 2.29
C THR A 91 -4.53 -7.69 3.35
N ARG A 92 -5.23 -8.80 3.19
CA ARG A 92 -6.21 -9.33 4.13
C ARG A 92 -5.54 -10.36 5.03
N THR A 93 -5.95 -10.37 6.27
CA THR A 93 -5.56 -11.41 7.22
C THR A 93 -6.63 -12.49 7.35
N LYS A 94 -7.88 -12.16 7.00
CA LYS A 94 -9.03 -13.08 7.01
C LYS A 94 -9.73 -13.11 5.67
N GLU A 95 -10.33 -14.22 5.34
CA GLU A 95 -11.21 -14.33 4.17
C GLU A 95 -12.55 -13.67 4.49
N VAL A 96 -13.05 -12.90 3.54
CA VAL A 96 -14.37 -12.27 3.55
C VAL A 96 -15.04 -12.47 2.20
N ASP A 97 -16.36 -12.41 2.17
CA ASP A 97 -17.10 -12.49 0.92
C ASP A 97 -16.82 -11.29 0.00
N LYS A 98 -17.10 -11.47 -1.30
CA LYS A 98 -16.77 -10.48 -2.32
C LYS A 98 -17.45 -9.12 -2.10
N ASP A 99 -18.71 -9.11 -1.67
CA ASP A 99 -19.49 -7.88 -1.49
C ASP A 99 -18.95 -7.07 -0.30
N THR A 100 -18.73 -7.72 0.83
CA THR A 100 -18.09 -7.11 2.01
C THR A 100 -16.70 -6.58 1.67
N LEU A 101 -15.94 -7.32 0.87
CA LEU A 101 -14.61 -6.91 0.43
C LEU A 101 -14.67 -5.64 -0.42
N THR A 102 -15.60 -5.56 -1.35
CA THR A 102 -15.80 -4.39 -2.22
C THR A 102 -16.15 -3.15 -1.40
N GLU A 103 -17.05 -3.26 -0.44
CA GLU A 103 -17.39 -2.16 0.47
C GLU A 103 -16.16 -1.68 1.27
N ARG A 104 -15.40 -2.60 1.85
CA ARG A 104 -14.20 -2.28 2.62
C ARG A 104 -13.12 -1.60 1.78
N TYR A 105 -12.92 -2.05 0.55
CA TYR A 105 -11.97 -1.39 -0.35
C TYR A 105 -12.43 0.02 -0.74
N TYR A 106 -13.72 0.21 -0.95
CA TYR A 106 -14.26 1.52 -1.25
C TYR A 106 -14.09 2.49 -0.07
N GLU A 107 -14.40 2.06 1.14
CA GLU A 107 -14.16 2.85 2.36
C GLU A 107 -12.68 3.15 2.57
N ALA A 108 -11.81 2.17 2.36
CA ALA A 108 -10.36 2.36 2.44
C ALA A 108 -9.86 3.36 1.39
N TYR A 109 -10.35 3.25 0.17
CA TYR A 109 -10.07 4.21 -0.89
C TYR A 109 -10.47 5.63 -0.50
N GLN A 110 -11.67 5.83 0.01
CA GLN A 110 -12.13 7.15 0.46
C GLN A 110 -11.25 7.72 1.57
N THR A 111 -10.90 6.91 2.55
CA THR A 111 -10.03 7.31 3.67
C THR A 111 -8.63 7.70 3.19
N ILE A 112 -8.02 6.87 2.36
CA ILE A 112 -6.66 7.11 1.84
C ILE A 112 -6.66 8.29 0.86
N SER A 113 -7.67 8.43 0.01
CA SER A 113 -7.75 9.56 -0.93
C SER A 113 -7.93 10.90 -0.23
N LYS A 114 -8.68 10.92 0.87
CA LYS A 114 -8.77 12.11 1.73
C LYS A 114 -7.42 12.47 2.32
N PHE A 115 -6.73 11.50 2.91
CA PHE A 115 -5.37 11.69 3.43
C PHE A 115 -4.40 12.18 2.35
N ALA A 116 -4.41 11.59 1.15
CA ALA A 116 -3.56 12.02 0.06
C ALA A 116 -3.77 13.49 -0.32
N ARG A 117 -5.03 13.95 -0.35
CA ARG A 117 -5.34 15.37 -0.59
C ARG A 117 -4.82 16.26 0.54
N GLU A 118 -4.97 15.85 1.79
CA GLU A 118 -4.45 16.58 2.96
C GLU A 118 -2.91 16.67 2.94
N GLN A 119 -2.24 15.70 2.33
CA GLN A 119 -0.79 15.71 2.10
C GLN A 119 -0.37 16.41 0.80
N ASN A 120 -1.27 17.11 0.12
CA ASN A 120 -1.04 17.78 -1.16
C ASN A 120 -0.59 16.84 -2.29
N CYS A 121 -1.02 15.59 -2.28
CA CYS A 121 -0.80 14.68 -3.39
C CYS A 121 -1.73 15.03 -4.56
N GLU A 122 -1.19 15.05 -5.77
CA GLU A 122 -1.96 15.29 -6.99
C GLU A 122 -2.68 14.07 -7.53
N GLY A 123 -2.29 12.88 -7.08
CA GLY A 123 -2.90 11.62 -7.50
C GLY A 123 -2.50 10.46 -6.62
N MET A 124 -3.19 9.36 -6.84
CA MET A 124 -2.89 8.08 -6.24
C MET A 124 -2.70 7.05 -7.35
N TYR A 125 -1.83 6.08 -7.12
CA TYR A 125 -1.68 4.95 -8.01
C TYR A 125 -1.33 3.68 -7.26
N CYS A 126 -1.63 2.55 -7.86
CA CYS A 126 -1.23 1.24 -7.36
C CYS A 126 -0.74 0.39 -8.53
N TYR A 127 0.12 -0.57 -8.21
CA TYR A 127 0.47 -1.65 -9.10
C TYR A 127 -0.28 -2.89 -8.65
N SER A 128 -1.02 -3.51 -9.55
CA SER A 128 -1.73 -4.76 -9.28
C SER A 128 -1.80 -5.60 -10.54
N ASP A 129 -1.58 -6.88 -10.39
CA ASP A 129 -1.77 -7.91 -11.40
C ASP A 129 -3.17 -8.56 -11.31
N LEU A 130 -3.99 -8.12 -10.35
CA LEU A 130 -5.31 -8.68 -10.12
C LEU A 130 -6.35 -8.01 -11.02
N ASP A 131 -6.99 -8.76 -11.89
CA ASP A 131 -8.15 -8.33 -12.69
C ASP A 131 -9.23 -7.68 -11.82
N TYR A 132 -9.34 -8.10 -10.60
CA TYR A 132 -10.21 -7.57 -9.56
C TYR A 132 -10.04 -6.06 -9.31
N PHE A 133 -8.82 -5.54 -9.32
CA PHE A 133 -8.59 -4.09 -9.17
C PHE A 133 -9.07 -3.30 -10.41
N ALA A 134 -8.95 -3.88 -11.59
CA ALA A 134 -9.49 -3.28 -12.81
C ALA A 134 -11.03 -3.19 -12.75
N GLU A 135 -11.68 -4.27 -12.30
CA GLU A 135 -13.13 -4.28 -12.09
C GLU A 135 -13.58 -3.25 -11.04
N LEU A 136 -12.85 -3.14 -9.93
CA LEU A 136 -13.13 -2.17 -8.88
C LEU A 136 -12.97 -0.73 -9.38
N ALA A 137 -11.93 -0.45 -10.16
CA ALA A 137 -11.71 0.84 -10.77
C ALA A 137 -12.83 1.24 -11.73
N GLU A 138 -13.33 0.29 -12.52
CA GLU A 138 -14.48 0.51 -13.41
C GLU A 138 -15.77 0.77 -12.62
N GLN A 139 -16.01 0.05 -11.55
CA GLN A 139 -17.21 0.19 -10.72
C GLN A 139 -17.26 1.53 -10.00
N THR A 140 -16.14 2.01 -9.49
CA THR A 140 -16.08 3.29 -8.75
C THR A 140 -16.12 4.50 -9.66
N LYS A 141 -15.77 4.38 -10.94
CA LYS A 141 -15.69 5.46 -11.95
C LYS A 141 -14.85 6.68 -11.51
N GLU A 142 -14.10 6.54 -10.45
CA GLU A 142 -13.28 7.62 -9.90
C GLU A 142 -11.83 7.56 -10.41
N TRP A 143 -11.42 6.42 -10.94
CA TRP A 143 -10.12 6.23 -11.57
C TRP A 143 -10.20 6.63 -13.05
N THR A 144 -9.60 7.76 -13.37
CA THR A 144 -9.70 8.34 -14.71
C THR A 144 -8.74 7.76 -15.73
N ASN A 145 -7.67 7.12 -15.28
CA ASN A 145 -6.67 6.51 -16.15
C ASN A 145 -6.21 5.17 -15.59
N VAL A 146 -6.67 4.09 -16.20
CA VAL A 146 -6.10 2.75 -15.99
C VAL A 146 -5.00 2.56 -17.04
N ILE A 147 -3.75 2.70 -16.61
CA ILE A 147 -2.59 2.45 -17.48
C ILE A 147 -2.05 1.07 -17.15
N ILE A 148 -2.14 0.14 -18.10
CA ILE A 148 -1.49 -1.15 -18.00
C ILE A 148 -0.04 -0.97 -18.44
N ARG A 149 0.90 -1.27 -17.55
CA ARG A 149 2.34 -1.19 -17.83
C ARG A 149 2.97 -2.56 -17.70
N TYR A 150 3.84 -2.88 -18.65
CA TYR A 150 4.70 -4.05 -18.58
C TYR A 150 6.07 -3.61 -18.05
N GLN A 151 6.59 -4.36 -17.10
CA GLN A 151 7.95 -4.16 -16.61
C GLN A 151 8.83 -5.32 -17.06
N PHE A 152 9.96 -4.99 -17.65
CA PHE A 152 10.96 -5.97 -18.09
C PHE A 152 12.18 -5.83 -17.20
N LEU A 153 12.60 -6.93 -16.60
CA LEU A 153 13.84 -7.00 -15.81
C LEU A 153 14.92 -7.70 -16.64
N PHE A 154 16.02 -7.02 -16.85
CA PHE A 154 17.23 -7.60 -17.43
C PHE A 154 18.25 -7.83 -16.31
N PRO A 155 18.50 -9.07 -15.91
CA PRO A 155 19.58 -9.36 -14.97
C PRO A 155 20.93 -9.04 -15.62
N LEU A 156 21.77 -8.34 -14.89
CA LEU A 156 23.11 -7.96 -15.31
C LEU A 156 24.16 -8.95 -14.78
#